data_1b2dd42d84587f61daad13eea4594e38
#
_entry.id   1b2dd42d84587f61daad13eea4594e38
#
_cell.length_a   1.000
_cell.length_b   1.000
_cell.length_c   1.000
_cell.angle_alpha   90.00
_cell.angle_beta   90.00
_cell.angle_gamma   90.00
#
_symmetry.space_group_name_H-M   'P 1'
#
loop_
_entity.id
_entity.type
_entity.pdbx_description
1 polymer ?
#
loop_
_entity_poly.entity_id
_entity_poly.type
_entity_poly.pdbx_seq_one_letter_code
_entity_poly.pdbx_strand_id
1 'polypeptide(L)'
;MKRSGVGSLFAGAHIAEAVPLAPLTTLRVGPIARRVITCTSAEQVVXXXXXLDSAAKTGADRPLVFAGGSNLVIAENLTDLTVVRLANSGITIDGNLVRAEAGAVFDDVVVRAIEQGLGGLECLSGIXXSAGATPVQNVGAYGAEVSDTITRVRLLDRCTGEVRWVSARDLRFGYRTSVLKHADGLAVPTVVLEVEFALDPSG
;
A
#
# COMPACT_ATOMS: atom_id res chain seq x y z
N MET A 1 -25.63 -15.30 18.86
CA MET A 1 -24.53 -16.17 18.46
C MET A 1 -23.29 -15.38 18.24
N LYS A 2 -22.21 -15.76 18.94
CA LYS A 2 -21.06 -14.92 19.23
C LYS A 2 -20.10 -14.73 18.05
N ARG A 3 -20.13 -13.56 17.45
CA ARG A 3 -19.07 -13.14 16.51
C ARG A 3 -18.12 -12.12 17.15
N SER A 4 -17.90 -12.23 18.46
CA SER A 4 -17.25 -11.16 19.22
C SER A 4 -15.74 -11.32 19.40
N GLY A 5 -15.15 -12.40 18.93
CA GLY A 5 -13.73 -12.64 19.18
C GLY A 5 -12.76 -12.17 18.11
N VAL A 6 -13.24 -12.06 16.88
CA VAL A 6 -12.33 -11.83 15.74
C VAL A 6 -12.05 -10.34 15.54
N GLY A 7 -13.01 -9.50 15.83
CA GLY A 7 -12.84 -8.06 15.67
C GLY A 7 -11.79 -7.43 16.59
N SER A 8 -11.66 -7.96 17.83
CA SER A 8 -10.67 -7.43 18.76
C SER A 8 -9.24 -7.88 18.42
N LEU A 9 -9.09 -9.05 17.79
CA LEU A 9 -7.80 -9.59 17.43
C LEU A 9 -7.11 -8.75 16.34
N PHE A 10 -7.88 -8.18 15.42
CA PHE A 10 -7.35 -7.42 14.29
C PHE A 10 -7.72 -5.93 14.36
N ALA A 11 -7.86 -5.40 15.59
CA ALA A 11 -8.14 -3.97 15.82
C ALA A 11 -9.39 -3.48 15.09
N GLY A 12 -10.40 -4.35 14.95
CA GLY A 12 -11.65 -3.97 14.32
C GLY A 12 -11.67 -4.03 12.80
N ALA A 13 -10.60 -4.55 12.17
CA ALA A 13 -10.57 -4.70 10.73
C ALA A 13 -11.67 -5.66 10.26
N HIS A 14 -12.21 -5.39 9.07
CA HIS A 14 -13.29 -6.22 8.49
C HIS A 14 -12.73 -7.50 7.91
N ILE A 15 -13.30 -8.64 8.29
CA ILE A 15 -12.87 -9.95 7.80
C ILE A 15 -14.02 -10.58 7.02
N ALA A 16 -13.74 -10.99 5.78
CA ALA A 16 -14.67 -11.74 4.95
C ALA A 16 -14.01 -13.06 4.52
N GLU A 17 -14.81 -14.10 4.43
CA GLU A 17 -14.32 -15.44 4.06
C GLU A 17 -14.81 -15.81 2.67
N ALA A 18 -14.04 -16.67 1.97
CA ALA A 18 -14.37 -17.16 0.63
C ALA A 18 -14.65 -16.02 -0.34
N VAL A 19 -13.66 -15.12 -0.50
CA VAL A 19 -13.83 -13.87 -1.26
C VAL A 19 -13.22 -14.05 -2.65
N PRO A 20 -14.00 -13.89 -3.72
CA PRO A 20 -13.43 -13.85 -5.07
C PRO A 20 -12.49 -12.64 -5.21
N LEU A 21 -11.26 -12.86 -5.64
CA LEU A 21 -10.30 -11.78 -5.78
C LEU A 21 -10.37 -11.08 -7.15
N ALA A 22 -10.98 -11.73 -8.15
CA ALA A 22 -11.06 -11.11 -9.48
C ALA A 22 -11.66 -9.70 -9.45
N PRO A 23 -12.77 -9.46 -8.73
CA PRO A 23 -13.29 -8.07 -8.68
C PRO A 23 -12.38 -7.08 -7.98
N LEU A 24 -11.38 -7.54 -7.24
CA LEU A 24 -10.46 -6.69 -6.48
C LEU A 24 -9.18 -6.41 -7.25
N THR A 25 -9.05 -6.90 -8.48
CA THR A 25 -7.88 -6.65 -9.33
C THR A 25 -8.32 -5.99 -10.62
N THR A 26 -7.43 -5.22 -11.22
CA THR A 26 -7.73 -4.52 -12.47
C THR A 26 -7.92 -5.49 -13.63
N LEU A 27 -7.13 -6.56 -13.66
CA LEU A 27 -7.23 -7.55 -14.74
C LEU A 27 -8.40 -8.51 -14.58
N ARG A 28 -9.10 -8.45 -13.44
CA ARG A 28 -10.29 -9.22 -13.17
C ARG A 28 -10.04 -10.73 -13.21
N VAL A 29 -8.86 -11.17 -12.76
CA VAL A 29 -8.53 -12.58 -12.64
C VAL A 29 -8.01 -12.84 -11.22
N GLY A 30 -8.17 -14.08 -10.76
CA GLY A 30 -7.68 -14.48 -9.45
C GLY A 30 -8.57 -15.51 -8.78
N PRO A 31 -8.06 -16.15 -7.75
CA PRO A 31 -8.75 -17.23 -7.05
C PRO A 31 -9.81 -16.70 -6.08
N ILE A 32 -10.49 -17.64 -5.43
CA ILE A 32 -11.30 -17.32 -4.25
C ILE A 32 -10.36 -17.40 -3.06
N ALA A 33 -10.10 -16.28 -2.39
CA ALA A 33 -9.26 -16.27 -1.20
C ALA A 33 -9.99 -16.88 -0.02
N ARG A 34 -9.26 -17.59 0.82
CA ARG A 34 -9.86 -18.14 2.04
C ARG A 34 -10.42 -17.02 2.91
N ARG A 35 -9.68 -15.93 3.04
CA ARG A 35 -10.20 -14.75 3.74
C ARG A 35 -9.51 -13.47 3.26
N VAL A 36 -10.23 -12.36 3.35
CA VAL A 36 -9.70 -11.03 3.08
C VAL A 36 -9.93 -10.17 4.32
N ILE A 37 -8.86 -9.59 4.84
CA ILE A 37 -8.89 -8.70 6.00
C ILE A 37 -8.68 -7.27 5.48
N THR A 38 -9.72 -6.46 5.53
CA THR A 38 -9.68 -5.08 5.02
C THR A 38 -9.33 -4.13 6.17
N CYS A 39 -8.22 -3.43 6.02
CA CYS A 39 -7.69 -2.51 7.02
C CYS A 39 -7.92 -1.08 6.58
N THR A 40 -8.61 -0.31 7.41
CA THR A 40 -8.93 1.10 7.11
C THR A 40 -8.06 2.08 7.89
N SER A 41 -7.09 1.58 8.64
CA SER A 41 -6.12 2.43 9.35
C SER A 41 -4.75 1.75 9.38
N ALA A 42 -3.72 2.56 9.55
CA ALA A 42 -2.35 2.02 9.70
C ALA A 42 -2.25 1.10 10.92
N GLU A 43 -2.94 1.44 12.00
CA GLU A 43 -2.96 0.61 13.22
C GLU A 43 -3.50 -0.78 12.93
N GLN A 44 -4.56 -0.87 12.13
CA GLN A 44 -5.11 -2.16 11.73
C GLN A 44 -4.10 -2.95 10.89
N VAL A 45 -3.42 -2.29 9.98
CA VAL A 45 -2.40 -2.95 9.15
C VAL A 45 -1.29 -3.53 10.02
N VAL A 46 -0.81 -2.73 10.92
CA VAL A 46 0.24 -3.17 11.83
C VAL A 46 -0.22 -4.36 12.68
N UNK A 47 -1.25 -4.26 13.11
CA UNK A 47 -1.77 -5.25 13.97
C UNK A 47 -2.01 -6.53 13.22
N UNK A 48 -2.53 -6.47 12.05
CA UNK A 48 -2.76 -7.58 11.29
C UNK A 48 -1.52 -8.20 10.81
N UNK A 49 -0.57 -7.56 10.35
CA UNK A 49 0.65 -8.05 9.88
C UNK A 49 1.46 -8.61 11.02
N UNK A 50 1.35 -8.19 12.16
CA UNK A 50 2.07 -8.63 13.27
C UNK A 50 1.61 -9.95 13.75
N UNK A 51 0.43 -10.12 13.52
CA UNK A 51 -0.23 -11.30 13.85
C UNK A 51 -0.04 -12.40 12.85
N LEU A 52 -0.23 -12.10 11.65
CA LEU A 52 -0.15 -13.06 10.56
C LEU A 52 1.28 -13.46 10.23
N ASP A 53 2.17 -12.51 10.21
CA ASP A 53 3.58 -12.81 9.94
C ASP A 53 4.22 -13.62 11.05
N SER A 54 3.80 -13.42 12.28
CA SER A 54 4.26 -14.25 13.38
C SER A 54 3.80 -15.70 13.22
N ALA A 55 2.54 -15.89 12.80
CA ALA A 55 2.03 -17.23 12.51
C ALA A 55 2.78 -17.88 11.36
N ALA A 56 3.20 -17.09 10.39
CA ALA A 56 3.97 -17.61 9.24
C ALA A 56 5.34 -18.17 9.68
N LYS A 57 5.90 -17.64 10.75
CA LYS A 57 7.17 -18.18 11.31
C LYS A 57 7.02 -19.59 11.87
N THR A 58 5.79 -20.00 12.20
CA THR A 58 5.50 -21.33 12.74
C THR A 58 4.77 -22.23 11.75
N GLY A 59 4.84 -21.90 10.46
CA GLY A 59 4.37 -22.78 9.40
C GLY A 59 3.15 -22.33 8.64
N ALA A 60 2.48 -21.26 9.06
CA ALA A 60 1.37 -20.71 8.27
C ALA A 60 1.91 -19.97 7.05
N ASP A 61 1.11 -19.87 6.00
CA ASP A 61 1.50 -19.11 4.82
C ASP A 61 1.48 -17.62 5.11
N ARG A 62 2.45 -16.91 4.55
CA ARG A 62 2.53 -15.46 4.68
C ARG A 62 1.37 -14.82 3.90
N PRO A 63 0.69 -13.83 4.48
CA PRO A 63 -0.42 -13.20 3.77
C PRO A 63 0.04 -12.37 2.57
N LEU A 64 -0.82 -12.31 1.57
CA LEU A 64 -0.64 -11.39 0.45
C LEU A 64 -1.20 -10.02 0.83
N VAL A 65 -0.43 -8.96 0.59
CA VAL A 65 -0.82 -7.61 0.93
C VAL A 65 -0.99 -6.79 -0.35
N PHE A 66 -2.15 -6.18 -0.55
CA PHE A 66 -2.34 -5.25 -1.67
C PHE A 66 -3.44 -4.24 -1.37
N ALA A 67 -3.56 -3.22 -2.21
CA ALA A 67 -4.57 -2.17 -2.09
C ALA A 67 -5.56 -2.25 -3.26
N GLY A 68 -5.28 -1.54 -4.35
CA GLY A 68 -6.17 -1.49 -5.51
C GLY A 68 -6.00 -2.63 -6.51
N GLY A 69 -4.96 -3.44 -6.36
CA GLY A 69 -4.77 -4.59 -7.24
C GLY A 69 -4.49 -4.25 -8.69
N SER A 70 -3.91 -3.08 -8.96
CA SER A 70 -3.72 -2.63 -10.34
C SER A 70 -2.48 -3.23 -11.00
N ASN A 71 -1.58 -3.81 -10.22
CA ASN A 71 -0.34 -4.39 -10.76
C ASN A 71 -0.18 -5.82 -10.25
N LEU A 72 -1.29 -6.57 -10.17
CA LEU A 72 -1.29 -7.91 -9.63
C LEU A 72 -1.95 -8.88 -10.59
N VAL A 73 -1.32 -10.04 -10.74
CA VAL A 73 -1.95 -11.24 -11.31
C VAL A 73 -1.77 -12.34 -10.29
N ILE A 74 -2.87 -12.88 -9.79
CA ILE A 74 -2.84 -13.88 -8.72
C ILE A 74 -3.29 -15.21 -9.33
N ALA A 75 -2.44 -16.23 -9.20
CA ALA A 75 -2.71 -17.53 -9.80
C ALA A 75 -3.98 -18.15 -9.21
N GLU A 76 -4.81 -18.71 -10.07
CA GLU A 76 -6.13 -19.20 -9.66
C GLU A 76 -6.06 -20.45 -8.78
N ASN A 77 -4.92 -21.15 -8.76
CA ASN A 77 -4.75 -22.31 -7.92
C ASN A 77 -4.33 -22.00 -6.48
N LEU A 78 -4.18 -20.73 -6.13
CA LEU A 78 -3.85 -20.32 -4.76
C LEU A 78 -5.13 -20.23 -3.93
N THR A 79 -5.61 -21.37 -3.46
CA THR A 79 -6.93 -21.49 -2.85
C THR A 79 -6.95 -21.25 -1.34
N ASP A 80 -5.80 -21.32 -0.66
CA ASP A 80 -5.75 -21.15 0.80
C ASP A 80 -5.15 -19.80 1.19
N LEU A 81 -5.43 -18.78 0.41
CA LEU A 81 -4.79 -17.48 0.50
C LEU A 81 -5.47 -16.59 1.55
N THR A 82 -4.68 -15.99 2.42
CA THR A 82 -5.12 -14.88 3.27
C THR A 82 -4.61 -13.58 2.68
N VAL A 83 -5.50 -12.61 2.52
CA VAL A 83 -5.19 -11.31 1.95
C VAL A 83 -5.37 -10.25 3.02
N VAL A 84 -4.41 -9.34 3.13
CA VAL A 84 -4.57 -8.08 3.88
C VAL A 84 -4.74 -6.98 2.85
N ARG A 85 -5.92 -6.40 2.81
CA ARG A 85 -6.26 -5.34 1.85
C ARG A 85 -6.09 -3.98 2.52
N LEU A 86 -5.26 -3.13 1.91
CA LEU A 86 -5.00 -1.79 2.41
C LEU A 86 -6.09 -0.85 1.91
N ALA A 87 -6.95 -0.40 2.82
CA ALA A 87 -8.02 0.55 2.54
C ALA A 87 -7.90 1.80 3.41
N ASN A 88 -6.74 2.00 4.03
CA ASN A 88 -6.43 3.21 4.77
C ASN A 88 -6.17 4.33 3.75
N SER A 89 -7.10 5.29 3.66
CA SER A 89 -7.18 6.19 2.52
C SER A 89 -7.12 7.68 2.86
N GLY A 90 -6.64 8.02 4.07
CA GLY A 90 -6.53 9.41 4.48
C GLY A 90 -5.54 10.20 3.64
N ILE A 91 -5.89 11.43 3.32
CA ILE A 91 -5.02 12.38 2.63
C ILE A 91 -5.02 13.67 3.43
N THR A 92 -3.83 14.14 3.84
CA THR A 92 -3.71 15.40 4.58
C THR A 92 -2.75 16.32 3.86
N ILE A 93 -3.04 17.61 3.92
CA ILE A 93 -2.19 18.64 3.31
C ILE A 93 -1.83 19.66 4.39
N ASP A 94 -0.56 19.91 4.55
CA ASP A 94 -0.03 20.89 5.51
C ASP A 94 1.00 21.73 4.77
N GLY A 95 0.59 22.94 4.37
CA GLY A 95 1.42 23.77 3.52
C GLY A 95 1.64 23.10 2.16
N ASN A 96 2.90 22.85 1.83
CA ASN A 96 3.24 22.17 0.59
C ASN A 96 3.54 20.68 0.78
N LEU A 97 3.33 20.15 1.98
CA LEU A 97 3.51 18.72 2.24
C LEU A 97 2.17 18.01 2.14
N VAL A 98 2.12 16.98 1.31
CA VAL A 98 0.94 16.15 1.13
C VAL A 98 1.29 14.76 1.64
N ARG A 99 0.49 14.24 2.57
CA ARG A 99 0.63 12.86 3.06
C ARG A 99 -0.58 12.06 2.63
N ALA A 100 -0.32 10.91 2.05
CA ALA A 100 -1.38 10.01 1.61
C ALA A 100 -1.15 8.63 2.22
N GLU A 101 -2.18 8.09 2.87
CA GLU A 101 -2.13 6.73 3.35
C GLU A 101 -2.12 5.75 2.18
N ALA A 102 -1.56 4.57 2.42
CA ALA A 102 -1.20 3.64 1.35
C ALA A 102 -2.37 3.21 0.47
N GLY A 103 -3.56 3.09 1.06
CA GLY A 103 -4.75 2.67 0.32
C GLY A 103 -5.47 3.79 -0.42
N ALA A 104 -5.03 5.03 -0.29
CA ALA A 104 -5.65 6.15 -1.00
C ALA A 104 -5.49 5.97 -2.51
N VAL A 105 -6.52 6.32 -3.26
CA VAL A 105 -6.43 6.33 -4.73
C VAL A 105 -5.46 7.44 -5.12
N PHE A 106 -4.43 7.09 -5.88
CA PHE A 106 -3.40 8.09 -6.19
C PHE A 106 -3.95 9.28 -6.96
N ASP A 107 -4.89 9.05 -7.87
CA ASP A 107 -5.46 10.18 -8.61
C ASP A 107 -6.22 11.15 -7.69
N ASP A 108 -6.80 10.67 -6.58
CA ASP A 108 -7.41 11.56 -5.59
C ASP A 108 -6.34 12.45 -4.93
N VAL A 109 -5.14 11.90 -4.72
CA VAL A 109 -4.02 12.70 -4.18
C VAL A 109 -3.66 13.81 -5.17
N VAL A 110 -3.58 13.46 -6.46
CA VAL A 110 -3.26 14.43 -7.51
C VAL A 110 -4.31 15.53 -7.57
N VAL A 111 -5.58 15.15 -7.58
CA VAL A 111 -6.69 16.12 -7.64
C VAL A 111 -6.65 17.06 -6.44
N ARG A 112 -6.47 16.53 -5.24
CA ARG A 112 -6.45 17.36 -4.03
C ARG A 112 -5.26 18.30 -4.01
N ALA A 113 -4.10 17.85 -4.52
CA ALA A 113 -2.93 18.73 -4.62
C ALA A 113 -3.21 19.89 -5.58
N ILE A 114 -3.79 19.59 -6.74
CA ILE A 114 -4.12 20.63 -7.73
C ILE A 114 -5.13 21.62 -7.15
N GLU A 115 -6.15 21.15 -6.44
CA GLU A 115 -7.14 22.02 -5.82
C GLU A 115 -6.54 22.97 -4.80
N GLN A 116 -5.39 22.61 -4.22
CA GLN A 116 -4.68 23.46 -3.27
C GLN A 116 -3.57 24.30 -3.94
N GLY A 117 -3.51 24.29 -5.27
CA GLY A 117 -2.52 25.06 -6.01
C GLY A 117 -1.10 24.51 -5.90
N LEU A 118 -0.96 23.21 -5.68
CA LEU A 118 0.34 22.57 -5.50
C LEU A 118 0.70 21.78 -6.75
N GLY A 119 1.87 22.07 -7.30
CA GLY A 119 2.37 21.47 -8.53
C GLY A 119 3.38 20.35 -8.29
N GLY A 120 3.50 19.47 -9.26
CA GLY A 120 4.49 18.40 -9.28
C GLY A 120 3.93 17.02 -9.48
N LEU A 121 2.62 16.83 -9.31
CA LEU A 121 1.97 15.54 -9.53
C LEU A 121 1.03 15.53 -10.74
N GLU A 122 0.78 16.66 -11.35
CA GLU A 122 -0.26 16.79 -12.39
C GLU A 122 -0.02 15.90 -13.60
N CYS A 123 1.24 15.69 -13.97
CA CYS A 123 1.57 14.81 -15.10
C CYS A 123 1.28 13.34 -14.80
N LEU A 124 1.03 13.01 -13.54
CA LEU A 124 0.78 11.63 -13.09
C LEU A 124 -0.71 11.36 -12.91
N SER A 125 -1.57 12.33 -13.25
CA SER A 125 -3.02 12.16 -13.14
C SER A 125 -3.48 11.00 -14.02
N GLY A 126 -4.46 10.27 -13.54
CA GLY A 126 -5.05 9.15 -14.27
C GLY A 126 -4.28 7.84 -14.15
N ILE A 127 -3.20 7.80 -13.43
CA ILE A 127 -2.48 6.54 -13.23
C ILE A 127 -3.20 5.71 -12.15
N UNK A 128 -3.56 4.70 -12.44
CA UNK A 128 -4.32 3.88 -11.60
C UNK A 128 -3.42 3.14 -10.70
N UNK A 129 -3.16 3.61 -9.51
CA UNK A 129 -2.44 3.07 -8.46
C UNK A 129 -3.04 3.53 -7.20
N SER A 130 -2.66 2.78 -6.17
CA SER A 130 -2.84 3.38 -4.85
C SER A 130 -1.60 4.17 -4.45
N ALA A 131 -1.75 5.09 -3.52
CA ALA A 131 -0.63 5.95 -3.11
C ALA A 131 0.55 5.11 -2.61
N GLY A 132 0.28 4.09 -1.81
CA GLY A 132 1.35 3.23 -1.27
C GLY A 132 2.06 2.41 -2.33
N ALA A 133 1.46 2.20 -3.48
CA ALA A 133 2.12 1.47 -4.56
C ALA A 133 3.08 2.36 -5.35
N THR A 134 2.91 3.68 -5.28
CA THR A 134 3.68 4.58 -6.16
C THR A 134 5.19 4.53 -5.91
N PRO A 135 5.69 4.46 -4.66
CA PRO A 135 7.15 4.42 -4.49
C PRO A 135 7.78 3.06 -4.81
N VAL A 136 6.99 1.98 -4.89
CA VAL A 136 7.57 0.65 -5.03
C VAL A 136 8.38 0.56 -6.32
N GLN A 137 7.81 0.98 -7.44
CA GLN A 137 8.54 0.98 -8.69
C GLN A 137 8.63 2.38 -9.32
N ASN A 138 8.64 3.40 -8.46
CA ASN A 138 8.87 4.79 -8.87
C ASN A 138 7.97 5.16 -10.06
N VAL A 139 6.68 5.19 -9.81
CA VAL A 139 5.67 5.43 -10.86
C VAL A 139 5.98 6.73 -11.59
N GLY A 140 5.84 6.70 -12.90
CA GLY A 140 6.13 7.88 -13.71
C GLY A 140 5.41 7.89 -15.04
N ALA A 141 5.23 9.09 -15.58
CA ALA A 141 4.63 9.32 -16.90
C ALA A 141 5.02 10.72 -17.38
N TYR A 142 5.13 10.86 -18.68
CA TYR A 142 5.36 12.18 -19.32
C TYR A 142 6.56 12.93 -18.76
N GLY A 143 7.63 12.19 -18.45
CA GLY A 143 8.87 12.79 -17.95
C GLY A 143 8.90 13.11 -16.47
N ALA A 144 7.82 12.83 -15.74
CA ALA A 144 7.76 13.01 -14.29
C ALA A 144 7.73 11.67 -13.59
N GLU A 145 8.30 11.61 -12.41
CA GLU A 145 8.29 10.42 -11.56
C GLU A 145 7.91 10.84 -10.13
N VAL A 146 7.30 9.92 -9.36
CA VAL A 146 6.95 10.24 -7.98
C VAL A 146 8.21 10.55 -7.14
N SER A 147 9.35 9.98 -7.51
CA SER A 147 10.60 10.30 -6.81
C SER A 147 10.98 11.77 -6.90
N ASP A 148 10.46 12.50 -7.87
CA ASP A 148 10.72 13.95 -7.97
C ASP A 148 10.14 14.71 -6.79
N THR A 149 9.11 14.16 -6.13
CA THR A 149 8.39 14.86 -5.07
C THR A 149 8.35 14.11 -3.73
N ILE A 150 8.57 12.79 -3.72
CA ILE A 150 8.53 12.03 -2.46
C ILE A 150 9.68 12.48 -1.56
N THR A 151 9.37 12.80 -0.30
CA THR A 151 10.37 13.13 0.71
C THR A 151 10.67 11.92 1.59
N ARG A 152 9.64 11.15 1.95
CA ARG A 152 9.81 9.98 2.81
C ARG A 152 8.57 9.08 2.70
N VAL A 153 8.76 7.84 3.12
CA VAL A 153 7.71 6.83 3.11
C VAL A 153 7.69 6.15 4.47
N ARG A 154 6.50 5.93 5.03
CA ARG A 154 6.35 5.24 6.30
C ARG A 154 6.17 3.77 6.02
N LEU A 155 7.05 2.95 6.59
CA LEU A 155 7.12 1.51 6.31
C LEU A 155 6.91 0.69 7.57
N LEU A 156 6.26 -0.44 7.39
CA LEU A 156 6.23 -1.53 8.37
C LEU A 156 7.21 -2.60 7.90
N ASP A 157 8.18 -2.93 8.74
CA ASP A 157 9.08 -4.06 8.52
C ASP A 157 8.37 -5.33 8.96
N ARG A 158 8.12 -6.25 8.01
CA ARG A 158 7.36 -7.46 8.30
C ARG A 158 8.14 -8.49 9.12
N CYS A 159 9.47 -8.37 9.14
CA CYS A 159 10.29 -9.29 9.93
C CYS A 159 10.32 -8.89 11.40
N THR A 160 10.43 -7.59 11.69
CA THR A 160 10.61 -7.07 13.05
C THR A 160 9.35 -6.46 13.64
N GLY A 161 8.40 -6.04 12.81
CA GLY A 161 7.23 -5.28 13.26
C GLY A 161 7.51 -3.80 13.48
N GLU A 162 8.73 -3.34 13.21
CA GLU A 162 9.09 -1.94 13.39
C GLU A 162 8.42 -1.07 12.34
N VAL A 163 7.92 0.09 12.77
CA VAL A 163 7.33 1.10 11.90
C VAL A 163 8.27 2.31 11.91
N ARG A 164 8.67 2.80 10.73
CA ARG A 164 9.55 3.96 10.67
C ARG A 164 9.36 4.72 9.36
N TRP A 165 9.69 6.00 9.38
CA TRP A 165 9.80 6.82 8.18
C TRP A 165 11.17 6.61 7.55
N VAL A 166 11.20 6.40 6.25
CA VAL A 166 12.43 6.19 5.48
C VAL A 166 12.52 7.30 4.45
N SER A 167 13.67 7.97 4.41
CA SER A 167 13.85 9.10 3.50
C SER A 167 13.91 8.62 2.04
N ALA A 168 13.54 9.52 1.12
CA ALA A 168 13.62 9.25 -0.31
C ALA A 168 15.03 8.79 -0.72
N ARG A 169 16.06 9.38 -0.12
CA ARG A 169 17.45 9.01 -0.39
C ARG A 169 17.69 7.53 -0.14
N ASP A 170 17.16 7.00 0.97
CA ASP A 170 17.38 5.60 1.35
C ASP A 170 16.50 4.64 0.57
N LEU A 171 15.50 5.14 -0.16
CA LEU A 171 14.67 4.30 -1.02
C LEU A 171 15.35 3.99 -2.36
N ARG A 172 16.41 4.72 -2.69
CA ARG A 172 17.26 4.47 -3.86
C ARG A 172 16.46 4.35 -5.14
N PHE A 173 15.62 5.35 -5.40
CA PHE A 173 14.80 5.37 -6.61
C PHE A 173 15.65 5.33 -7.87
N GLY A 174 15.20 4.57 -8.84
CA GLY A 174 15.74 4.54 -10.19
C GLY A 174 14.60 4.38 -11.17
N TYR A 175 14.92 4.15 -12.44
CA TYR A 175 13.88 3.97 -13.46
C TYR A 175 13.05 2.73 -13.12
N ARG A 176 11.79 2.97 -12.81
CA ARG A 176 10.80 1.92 -12.45
C ARG A 176 11.29 0.99 -11.34
N THR A 177 12.05 1.52 -10.37
CA THR A 177 12.54 0.70 -9.28
C THR A 177 12.80 1.51 -8.00
N SER A 178 12.82 0.79 -6.88
CA SER A 178 13.23 1.26 -5.57
C SER A 178 13.66 0.06 -4.74
N VAL A 179 14.18 0.30 -3.52
CA VAL A 179 14.51 -0.80 -2.61
C VAL A 179 13.27 -1.59 -2.17
N LEU A 180 12.08 -1.01 -2.36
CA LEU A 180 10.84 -1.69 -1.99
C LEU A 180 10.42 -2.78 -2.98
N LYS A 181 11.00 -2.77 -4.18
CA LYS A 181 10.72 -3.77 -5.19
C LYS A 181 11.60 -5.00 -4.93
N HIS A 182 10.99 -6.15 -4.69
CA HIS A 182 11.70 -7.37 -4.29
C HIS A 182 12.27 -8.14 -5.48
N ALA A 183 12.95 -7.44 -6.38
CA ALA A 183 13.47 -8.08 -7.58
C ALA A 183 14.61 -9.06 -7.29
N ASP A 184 15.44 -8.73 -6.33
CA ASP A 184 16.68 -9.50 -6.11
C ASP A 184 16.74 -10.19 -4.75
N GLY A 185 15.65 -10.22 -4.04
CA GLY A 185 15.58 -10.90 -2.76
C GLY A 185 16.40 -10.28 -1.64
N LEU A 186 16.89 -9.08 -1.85
CA LEU A 186 17.72 -8.40 -0.84
C LEU A 186 16.92 -7.50 0.08
N ALA A 187 15.76 -7.05 -0.37
CA ALA A 187 14.97 -6.14 0.44
C ALA A 187 14.22 -6.90 1.53
N VAL A 188 14.22 -6.34 2.72
CA VAL A 188 13.39 -6.86 3.80
C VAL A 188 11.93 -6.68 3.41
N PRO A 189 11.07 -7.70 3.56
CA PRO A 189 9.66 -7.54 3.24
C PRO A 189 9.06 -6.39 4.05
N THR A 190 8.46 -5.44 3.35
CA THR A 190 7.87 -4.26 3.98
C THR A 190 6.47 -4.02 3.46
N VAL A 191 5.69 -3.25 4.23
CA VAL A 191 4.40 -2.72 3.78
C VAL A 191 4.49 -1.20 3.86
N VAL A 192 4.13 -0.52 2.77
CA VAL A 192 4.01 0.94 2.79
C VAL A 192 2.74 1.31 3.54
N LEU A 193 2.86 2.17 4.52
CA LEU A 193 1.72 2.66 5.30
C LEU A 193 1.29 4.06 4.86
N GLU A 194 2.23 4.90 4.43
CA GLU A 194 1.96 6.31 4.13
C GLU A 194 3.09 6.87 3.29
N VAL A 195 2.77 7.79 2.38
CA VAL A 195 3.76 8.44 1.52
C VAL A 195 3.64 9.96 1.71
N GLU A 196 4.76 10.64 1.84
CA GLU A 196 4.81 12.10 1.95
C GLU A 196 5.44 12.69 0.70
N PHE A 197 4.76 13.69 0.14
CA PHE A 197 5.23 14.45 -1.04
C PHE A 197 5.46 15.89 -0.65
N ALA A 198 6.53 16.50 -1.14
CA ALA A 198 6.74 17.95 -1.05
C ALA A 198 6.49 18.54 -2.44
N LEU A 199 5.50 19.39 -2.54
CA LEU A 199 5.03 19.91 -3.81
C LEU A 199 5.35 21.39 -3.96
N ASP A 200 5.23 21.91 -5.18
CA ASP A 200 5.56 23.29 -5.50
C ASP A 200 4.35 24.17 -5.23
N PRO A 201 4.45 25.12 -4.26
CA PRO A 201 3.30 25.98 -3.97
C PRO A 201 3.03 27.04 -5.04
N SER A 202 3.87 27.16 -6.06
CA SER A 202 3.64 28.07 -7.18
C SER A 202 3.24 27.35 -8.45
N GLY A 203 2.86 26.07 -8.32
CA GLY A 203 2.48 25.22 -9.45
C GLY A 203 1.14 25.56 -10.09
#